data_3c2d257b6b1903f0e6a5290e053cfe1b
#
_entry.id   3c2d257b6b1903f0e6a5290e053cfe1b
#
_cell.length_a   1.000
_cell.length_b   1.000
_cell.length_c   1.000
_cell.angle_alpha   90.00
_cell.angle_beta   90.00
_cell.angle_gamma   90.00
#
_symmetry.space_group_name_H-M   'P 1'
#
loop_
_entity.id
_entity.type
_entity.pdbx_description
1 polymer ?
#
loop_
_entity_poly.entity_id
_entity_poly.type
_entity_poly.pdbx_seq_one_letter_code
_entity_poly.pdbx_strand_id
1 'polypeptide(L)'
;MERTLTVADFAVHWPVQTRWTDNDMFGHLNNAVYYELFDTAINAWIATGSGIDAMEAPWLGVVAESGCKYFAELKFPSQLVVGLAVTRLGNSSVTYRTGLWAEGDNKPAASAHSRPAAPAHSRPAAVGSWVHVYVDRDTRRPIPIPDPVRELLATAVR
;
A
#
# COMPACT_ATOMS: atom_id res chain seq x y z
N MET A 1 -12.54 21.22 6.27
CA MET A 1 -12.17 21.00 4.85
C MET A 1 -11.10 19.92 4.81
N GLU A 2 -11.39 18.77 4.23
CA GLU A 2 -10.43 17.67 4.17
C GLU A 2 -9.29 18.10 3.26
N ARG A 3 -8.04 18.11 3.78
CA ARG A 3 -6.86 18.51 3.02
C ARG A 3 -6.71 17.55 1.83
N THR A 4 -6.55 18.11 0.64
CA THR A 4 -6.27 17.30 -0.55
C THR A 4 -4.90 16.64 -0.40
N LEU A 5 -4.89 15.31 -0.38
CA LEU A 5 -3.66 14.52 -0.36
C LEU A 5 -2.97 14.57 -1.73
N THR A 6 -1.65 14.57 -1.71
CA THR A 6 -0.78 14.52 -2.88
C THR A 6 0.29 13.43 -2.67
N VAL A 7 1.07 13.13 -3.70
CA VAL A 7 2.16 12.16 -3.62
C VAL A 7 3.15 12.48 -2.48
N ALA A 8 3.38 13.76 -2.18
CA ALA A 8 4.29 14.19 -1.12
C ALA A 8 3.83 13.82 0.29
N ASP A 9 2.55 13.50 0.48
CA ASP A 9 1.99 13.07 1.77
C ASP A 9 2.28 11.59 2.09
N PHE A 10 2.96 10.88 1.19
CA PHE A 10 3.30 9.48 1.32
C PHE A 10 4.82 9.31 1.28
N ALA A 11 5.34 8.55 2.24
CA ALA A 11 6.79 8.34 2.39
C ALA A 11 7.34 7.30 1.43
N VAL A 12 6.53 6.32 1.07
CA VAL A 12 6.89 5.19 0.22
C VAL A 12 6.03 5.22 -1.04
N HIS A 13 6.65 4.93 -2.19
CA HIS A 13 5.97 4.79 -3.46
C HIS A 13 6.30 3.41 -4.03
N TRP A 14 5.28 2.55 -4.14
CA TRP A 14 5.44 1.17 -4.58
C TRP A 14 4.77 0.96 -5.93
N PRO A 15 5.50 0.48 -6.96
CA PRO A 15 4.91 0.21 -8.26
C PRO A 15 4.02 -1.03 -8.20
N VAL A 16 2.86 -0.95 -8.82
CA VAL A 16 1.95 -2.08 -8.99
C VAL A 16 1.43 -2.11 -10.42
N GLN A 17 1.07 -3.29 -10.89
CA GLN A 17 0.59 -3.50 -12.26
C GLN A 17 -0.85 -3.94 -12.26
N THR A 18 -1.60 -3.48 -13.26
CA THR A 18 -2.92 -4.00 -13.56
C THR A 18 -2.82 -5.28 -14.39
N ARG A 19 -3.82 -6.16 -14.25
CA ARG A 19 -3.95 -7.42 -14.99
C ARG A 19 -5.18 -7.36 -15.89
N TRP A 20 -5.21 -8.20 -16.93
CA TRP A 20 -6.36 -8.34 -17.81
C TRP A 20 -7.68 -8.58 -17.05
N THR A 21 -7.63 -9.36 -15.97
CA THR A 21 -8.77 -9.76 -15.15
C THR A 21 -9.21 -8.70 -14.14
N ASP A 22 -8.50 -7.57 -14.02
CA ASP A 22 -8.78 -6.56 -13.00
C ASP A 22 -9.95 -5.64 -13.35
N ASN A 23 -10.27 -5.47 -14.65
CA ASN A 23 -11.46 -4.75 -15.06
C ASN A 23 -12.71 -5.60 -14.87
N ASP A 24 -13.77 -4.96 -14.39
CA ASP A 24 -15.12 -5.53 -14.39
C ASP A 24 -15.86 -5.25 -15.71
N MET A 25 -17.11 -5.64 -15.77
CA MET A 25 -17.95 -5.46 -16.97
C MET A 25 -18.26 -3.98 -17.28
N PHE A 26 -17.98 -3.05 -16.36
CA PHE A 26 -18.13 -1.61 -16.57
C PHE A 26 -16.90 -0.98 -17.22
N GLY A 27 -15.82 -1.74 -17.43
CA GLY A 27 -14.61 -1.29 -18.11
C GLY A 27 -13.61 -0.57 -17.20
N HIS A 28 -13.77 -0.66 -15.90
CA HIS A 28 -12.87 -0.07 -14.89
C HIS A 28 -12.34 -1.13 -13.94
N LEU A 29 -11.23 -0.81 -13.25
CA LEU A 29 -10.76 -1.66 -12.17
C LEU A 29 -11.90 -1.93 -11.19
N ASN A 30 -12.17 -3.23 -10.95
CA ASN A 30 -13.12 -3.64 -9.93
C ASN A 30 -12.70 -3.06 -8.57
N ASN A 31 -13.65 -2.55 -7.81
CA ASN A 31 -13.37 -1.93 -6.51
C ASN A 31 -12.61 -2.86 -5.54
N ALA A 32 -12.81 -4.17 -5.62
CA ALA A 32 -12.09 -5.15 -4.79
C ALA A 32 -10.59 -5.24 -5.12
N VAL A 33 -10.20 -4.96 -6.37
CA VAL A 33 -8.80 -4.97 -6.81
C VAL A 33 -7.96 -3.93 -6.09
N TYR A 34 -8.53 -2.78 -5.73
CA TYR A 34 -7.83 -1.75 -4.96
C TYR A 34 -7.29 -2.27 -3.63
N TYR A 35 -8.08 -3.10 -2.94
CA TYR A 35 -7.66 -3.75 -1.68
C TYR A 35 -6.48 -4.69 -1.91
N GLU A 36 -6.51 -5.48 -2.98
CA GLU A 36 -5.41 -6.38 -3.35
C GLU A 36 -4.13 -5.60 -3.66
N LEU A 37 -4.23 -4.48 -4.39
CA LEU A 37 -3.09 -3.63 -4.71
C LEU A 37 -2.48 -2.97 -3.46
N PHE A 38 -3.32 -2.48 -2.55
CA PHE A 38 -2.85 -1.91 -1.29
C PHE A 38 -2.18 -2.95 -0.40
N ASP A 39 -2.81 -4.10 -0.24
CA ASP A 39 -2.26 -5.20 0.58
C ASP A 39 -0.93 -5.70 0.01
N THR A 40 -0.86 -5.88 -1.31
CA THR A 40 0.36 -6.24 -2.02
C THR A 40 1.49 -5.25 -1.75
N ALA A 41 1.22 -3.94 -1.91
CA ALA A 41 2.24 -2.92 -1.73
C ALA A 41 2.75 -2.85 -0.27
N ILE A 42 1.85 -2.93 0.71
CA ILE A 42 2.20 -2.92 2.13
C ILE A 42 3.10 -4.12 2.45
N ASN A 43 2.66 -5.33 2.09
CA ASN A 43 3.37 -6.56 2.44
C ASN A 43 4.71 -6.69 1.68
N ALA A 44 4.75 -6.30 0.40
CA ALA A 44 5.98 -6.30 -0.37
C ALA A 44 7.00 -5.31 0.20
N TRP A 45 6.57 -4.11 0.60
CA TRP A 45 7.45 -3.13 1.26
C TRP A 45 7.99 -3.64 2.59
N ILE A 46 7.14 -4.25 3.44
CA ILE A 46 7.56 -4.83 4.72
C ILE A 46 8.57 -5.96 4.49
N ALA A 47 8.26 -6.90 3.61
CA ALA A 47 9.12 -8.04 3.33
C ALA A 47 10.51 -7.60 2.82
N THR A 48 10.52 -6.67 1.85
CA THR A 48 11.75 -6.16 1.24
C THR A 48 12.56 -5.31 2.21
N GLY A 49 11.89 -4.43 2.95
CA GLY A 49 12.55 -3.45 3.81
C GLY A 49 13.00 -4.02 5.15
N SER A 50 12.29 -5.00 5.72
CA SER A 50 12.68 -5.65 6.98
C SER A 50 13.69 -6.79 6.79
N GLY A 51 13.79 -7.33 5.56
CA GLY A 51 14.61 -8.50 5.27
C GLY A 51 14.12 -9.80 5.92
N ILE A 52 12.89 -9.83 6.44
CA ILE A 52 12.31 -10.99 7.11
C ILE A 52 11.42 -11.76 6.15
N ASP A 53 11.62 -13.08 6.10
CA ASP A 53 10.69 -13.97 5.43
C ASP A 53 9.42 -14.12 6.29
N ALA A 54 8.32 -13.55 5.80
CA ALA A 54 7.04 -13.61 6.50
C ALA A 54 6.50 -15.03 6.66
N MET A 55 6.92 -15.98 5.81
CA MET A 55 6.50 -17.37 5.90
C MET A 55 7.18 -18.10 7.06
N GLU A 56 8.41 -17.71 7.38
CA GLU A 56 9.21 -18.33 8.46
C GLU A 56 9.14 -17.55 9.79
N ALA A 57 8.59 -16.33 9.77
CA ALA A 57 8.51 -15.50 10.96
C ALA A 57 7.60 -16.12 12.04
N PRO A 58 7.96 -16.01 13.34
CA PRO A 58 7.13 -16.51 14.44
C PRO A 58 5.92 -15.62 14.73
N TRP A 59 5.65 -14.65 13.91
CA TRP A 59 4.58 -13.67 14.03
C TRP A 59 3.85 -13.45 12.69
N LEU A 60 2.68 -12.85 12.76
CA LEU A 60 1.88 -12.45 11.62
C LEU A 60 1.43 -10.99 11.79
N GLY A 61 1.45 -10.22 10.72
CA GLY A 61 0.70 -8.96 10.63
C GLY A 61 -0.66 -9.25 10.02
N VAL A 62 -1.70 -9.27 10.83
CA VAL A 62 -3.05 -9.57 10.36
C VAL A 62 -3.85 -8.29 10.14
N VAL A 63 -4.67 -8.25 9.09
CA VAL A 63 -5.54 -7.11 8.80
C VAL A 63 -6.70 -7.12 9.79
N ALA A 64 -6.79 -6.06 10.59
CA ALA A 64 -7.89 -5.88 11.55
C ALA A 64 -8.97 -4.95 11.01
N GLU A 65 -8.59 -4.00 10.14
CA GLU A 65 -9.51 -3.05 9.52
C GLU A 65 -8.93 -2.62 8.16
N SER A 66 -9.80 -2.43 7.19
CA SER A 66 -9.45 -1.85 5.90
C SER A 66 -10.62 -1.07 5.32
N GLY A 67 -10.30 -0.01 4.59
CA GLY A 67 -11.31 0.82 3.92
C GLY A 67 -10.71 1.54 2.72
N CYS A 68 -11.57 1.93 1.78
CA CYS A 68 -11.15 2.64 0.58
C CYS A 68 -12.20 3.69 0.18
N LYS A 69 -11.72 4.87 -0.21
CA LYS A 69 -12.50 5.94 -0.84
C LYS A 69 -12.02 6.09 -2.28
N TYR A 70 -12.94 6.16 -3.23
CA TYR A 70 -12.68 6.22 -4.67
C TYR A 70 -13.00 7.62 -5.18
N PHE A 71 -12.08 8.22 -5.94
CA PHE A 71 -12.20 9.60 -6.45
C PHE A 71 -12.13 9.69 -7.97
N ALA A 72 -11.47 8.71 -8.61
CA ALA A 72 -11.35 8.61 -10.04
C ALA A 72 -11.29 7.15 -10.48
N GLU A 73 -11.65 6.91 -11.73
CA GLU A 73 -11.61 5.59 -12.34
C GLU A 73 -10.21 5.25 -12.80
N LEU A 74 -9.81 4.00 -12.59
CA LEU A 74 -8.61 3.39 -13.14
C LEU A 74 -9.00 2.18 -13.99
N LYS A 75 -8.14 1.78 -14.90
CA LYS A 75 -8.41 0.67 -15.80
C LYS A 75 -7.14 -0.06 -16.23
N PHE A 76 -7.29 -1.32 -16.61
CA PHE A 76 -6.26 -2.05 -17.36
C PHE A 76 -6.27 -1.59 -18.84
N PRO A 77 -5.14 -1.49 -19.53
CA PRO A 77 -3.77 -1.59 -18.99
C PRO A 77 -3.28 -0.25 -18.44
N SER A 78 -2.80 -0.25 -17.22
CA SER A 78 -2.18 0.92 -16.61
C SER A 78 -1.03 0.50 -15.69
N GLN A 79 0.03 1.30 -15.67
CA GLN A 79 1.05 1.25 -14.62
C GLN A 79 0.54 2.12 -13.47
N LEU A 80 0.57 1.58 -12.28
CA LEU A 80 0.06 2.25 -11.10
C LEU A 80 1.14 2.37 -10.02
N VAL A 81 0.96 3.33 -9.14
CA VAL A 81 1.82 3.54 -7.97
C VAL A 81 0.95 3.60 -6.72
N VAL A 82 1.29 2.80 -5.73
CA VAL A 82 0.72 2.88 -4.38
C VAL A 82 1.64 3.75 -3.52
N GLY A 83 1.10 4.81 -2.97
CA GLY A 83 1.74 5.59 -1.92
C GLY A 83 1.41 5.00 -0.54
N LEU A 84 2.41 4.89 0.34
CA LEU A 84 2.24 4.41 1.72
C LEU A 84 2.74 5.47 2.71
N ALA A 85 1.96 5.68 3.76
CA ALA A 85 2.34 6.45 4.93
C ALA A 85 1.82 5.76 6.19
N VAL A 86 2.60 5.79 7.26
CA VAL A 86 2.18 5.35 8.58
C VAL A 86 1.56 6.53 9.30
N THR A 87 0.28 6.45 9.64
CA THR A 87 -0.42 7.52 10.36
C THR A 87 -0.49 7.28 11.87
N ARG A 88 -0.33 6.01 12.28
CA ARG A 88 -0.25 5.64 13.69
C ARG A 88 0.63 4.40 13.85
N LEU A 89 1.63 4.50 14.71
CA LEU A 89 2.50 3.39 15.09
C LEU A 89 2.29 3.11 16.58
N GLY A 90 1.48 2.09 16.88
CA GLY A 90 1.17 1.64 18.24
C GLY A 90 2.15 0.59 18.75
N ASN A 91 1.83 -0.02 19.88
CA ASN A 91 2.65 -1.11 20.43
C ASN A 91 2.54 -2.40 19.59
N SER A 92 1.31 -2.85 19.32
CA SER A 92 1.03 -4.10 18.58
C SER A 92 0.35 -3.84 17.23
N SER A 93 -0.03 -2.61 16.93
CA SER A 93 -0.76 -2.25 15.72
C SER A 93 -0.13 -1.07 15.00
N VAL A 94 -0.35 -1.04 13.70
CA VAL A 94 0.03 0.06 12.82
C VAL A 94 -1.14 0.42 11.92
N THR A 95 -1.36 1.72 11.73
CA THR A 95 -2.35 2.24 10.77
C THR A 95 -1.62 2.86 9.60
N TYR A 96 -1.92 2.38 8.41
CA TYR A 96 -1.43 2.94 7.15
C TYR A 96 -2.49 3.83 6.52
N ARG A 97 -2.02 4.84 5.83
CA ARG A 97 -2.75 5.52 4.76
C ARG A 97 -2.14 5.09 3.45
N THR A 98 -2.98 4.69 2.52
CA THR A 98 -2.56 4.32 1.16
C THR A 98 -3.18 5.28 0.16
N GLY A 99 -2.49 5.51 -0.96
CA GLY A 99 -3.02 6.26 -2.10
C GLY A 99 -2.70 5.51 -3.38
N LEU A 100 -3.55 5.59 -4.40
CA LEU A 100 -3.33 4.94 -5.69
C LEU A 100 -3.38 5.97 -6.81
N TRP A 101 -2.35 5.96 -7.66
CA TRP A 101 -2.22 6.82 -8.85
C TRP A 101 -1.93 6.00 -10.09
N ALA A 102 -2.42 6.49 -11.24
CA ALA A 102 -1.87 6.08 -12.51
C ALA A 102 -0.48 6.70 -12.68
N GLU A 103 0.51 5.91 -13.10
CA GLU A 103 1.78 6.44 -13.56
C GLU A 103 1.51 7.18 -14.88
N GLY A 104 1.98 8.43 -14.98
CA GLY A 104 1.60 9.40 -16.02
C GLY A 104 1.48 8.86 -17.43
N ASP A 105 0.57 9.42 -18.20
CA ASP A 105 0.11 8.99 -19.52
C ASP A 105 1.23 8.47 -20.44
N ASN A 106 1.06 7.20 -20.88
CA ASN A 106 1.69 6.62 -22.08
C ASN A 106 3.23 6.57 -22.19
N LYS A 107 3.98 6.31 -21.11
CA LYS A 107 5.35 5.82 -21.30
C LYS A 107 5.36 4.29 -21.24
N PRO A 108 5.92 3.61 -22.28
CA PRO A 108 6.22 2.18 -22.17
C PRO A 108 7.12 1.98 -20.93
N ALA A 109 6.87 0.90 -20.20
CA ALA A 109 7.61 0.56 -18.99
C ALA A 109 9.11 0.85 -19.17
N ALA A 110 9.57 1.93 -18.59
CA ALA A 110 10.99 2.15 -18.44
C ALA A 110 11.51 1.03 -17.54
N SER A 111 12.67 0.48 -17.88
CA SER A 111 13.30 -0.68 -17.26
C SER A 111 13.04 -0.79 -15.75
N ALA A 112 12.98 -2.02 -15.23
CA ALA A 112 12.71 -2.40 -13.84
C ALA A 112 13.53 -1.67 -12.74
N HIS A 113 14.32 -0.68 -13.10
CA HIS A 113 15.18 0.12 -12.24
C HIS A 113 14.80 1.61 -12.14
N SER A 114 13.77 2.05 -12.88
CA SER A 114 13.29 3.44 -12.76
C SER A 114 12.30 3.55 -11.62
N ARG A 115 12.61 4.42 -10.67
CA ARG A 115 11.72 4.78 -9.57
C ARG A 115 10.40 5.31 -10.15
N PRO A 116 9.24 4.72 -9.81
CA PRO A 116 7.96 5.18 -10.32
C PRO A 116 7.70 6.60 -9.85
N ALA A 117 7.34 7.47 -10.77
CA ALA A 117 7.02 8.87 -10.49
C ALA A 117 5.55 9.13 -10.83
N ALA A 118 4.70 9.16 -9.80
CA ALA A 118 3.42 9.83 -9.95
C ALA A 118 3.66 11.35 -10.06
N PRO A 119 2.85 12.10 -10.84
CA PRO A 119 2.99 13.54 -10.93
C PRO A 119 2.89 14.19 -9.54
N ALA A 120 3.88 15.01 -9.17
CA ALA A 120 4.09 15.52 -7.80
C ALA A 120 2.88 16.23 -7.18
N HIS A 121 1.92 16.67 -7.97
CA HIS A 121 0.73 17.43 -7.53
C HIS A 121 -0.59 16.75 -7.87
N SER A 122 -0.58 15.51 -8.37
CA SER A 122 -1.82 14.82 -8.72
C SER A 122 -2.52 14.29 -7.47
N ARG A 123 -3.84 14.37 -7.49
CA ARG A 123 -4.69 13.72 -6.47
C ARG A 123 -4.69 12.22 -6.69
N PRO A 124 -4.74 11.40 -5.61
CA PRO A 124 -4.91 9.97 -5.76
C PRO A 124 -6.27 9.63 -6.38
N ALA A 125 -6.31 8.61 -7.22
CA ALA A 125 -7.57 8.04 -7.72
C ALA A 125 -8.36 7.33 -6.61
N ALA A 126 -7.65 6.82 -5.60
CA ALA A 126 -8.24 6.25 -4.40
C ALA A 126 -7.34 6.46 -3.19
N VAL A 127 -7.94 6.51 -2.01
CA VAL A 127 -7.25 6.58 -0.71
C VAL A 127 -7.78 5.48 0.17
N GLY A 128 -6.88 4.65 0.69
CA GLY A 128 -7.18 3.58 1.63
C GLY A 128 -6.72 3.88 3.05
N SER A 129 -7.36 3.21 4.00
CA SER A 129 -6.93 3.06 5.38
C SER A 129 -6.76 1.58 5.68
N TRP A 130 -5.68 1.23 6.37
CA TRP A 130 -5.31 -0.16 6.64
C TRP A 130 -4.75 -0.30 8.04
N VAL A 131 -5.25 -1.25 8.81
CA VAL A 131 -4.74 -1.54 10.15
C VAL A 131 -4.21 -2.96 10.20
N HIS A 132 -2.92 -3.10 10.50
CA HIS A 132 -2.34 -4.38 10.87
C HIS A 132 -2.21 -4.49 12.38
N VAL A 133 -2.52 -5.67 12.92
CA VAL A 133 -2.20 -6.07 14.28
C VAL A 133 -1.20 -7.22 14.21
N TYR A 134 -0.09 -7.09 14.94
CA TYR A 134 0.93 -8.13 15.03
C TYR A 134 0.55 -9.11 16.11
N VAL A 135 0.54 -10.38 15.74
CA VAL A 135 0.16 -11.50 16.62
C VAL A 135 1.21 -12.60 16.57
N ASP A 136 1.34 -13.31 17.67
CA ASP A 136 2.09 -14.56 17.70
C ASP A 136 1.45 -15.57 16.72
N ARG A 137 2.28 -16.25 15.92
CA ARG A 137 1.81 -17.16 14.86
C ARG A 137 0.98 -18.32 15.39
N ASP A 138 1.38 -18.88 16.53
CA ASP A 138 0.77 -20.07 17.09
C ASP A 138 -0.44 -19.74 17.97
N THR A 139 -0.27 -18.80 18.89
CA THR A 139 -1.31 -18.44 19.87
C THR A 139 -2.33 -17.45 19.35
N ARG A 140 -2.00 -16.72 18.27
CA ARG A 140 -2.81 -15.64 17.69
C ARG A 140 -3.07 -14.47 18.65
N ARG A 141 -2.31 -14.37 19.71
CA ARG A 141 -2.40 -13.25 20.67
C ARG A 141 -1.57 -12.07 20.19
N PRO A 142 -2.05 -10.84 20.44
CA PRO A 142 -1.27 -9.64 20.11
C PRO A 142 0.10 -9.65 20.78
N ILE A 143 1.11 -9.25 20.02
CA ILE A 143 2.49 -9.06 20.47
C ILE A 143 2.97 -7.67 20.09
N PRO A 144 4.03 -7.14 20.72
CA PRO A 144 4.68 -5.93 20.23
C PRO A 144 5.15 -6.11 18.78
N ILE A 145 5.04 -5.05 17.99
CA ILE A 145 5.56 -5.05 16.61
C ILE A 145 7.05 -5.42 16.66
N PRO A 146 7.50 -6.46 15.93
CA PRO A 146 8.90 -6.88 15.90
C PRO A 146 9.85 -5.74 15.52
N ASP A 147 10.99 -5.64 16.19
CA ASP A 147 11.90 -4.49 16.05
C ASP A 147 12.29 -4.16 14.60
N PRO A 148 12.69 -5.11 13.74
CA PRO A 148 13.05 -4.79 12.35
C PRO A 148 11.88 -4.20 11.56
N VAL A 149 10.67 -4.65 11.85
CA VAL A 149 9.45 -4.11 11.22
C VAL A 149 9.15 -2.72 11.78
N ARG A 150 9.24 -2.55 13.09
CA ARG A 150 9.02 -1.26 13.76
C ARG A 150 9.97 -0.18 13.24
N GLU A 151 11.25 -0.50 13.08
CA GLU A 151 12.25 0.42 12.55
C GLU A 151 11.90 0.85 11.12
N LEU A 152 11.50 -0.10 10.27
CA LEU A 152 11.05 0.20 8.92
C LEU A 152 9.81 1.09 8.93
N LEU A 153 8.79 0.75 9.72
CA LEU A 153 7.54 1.51 9.81
C LEU A 153 7.78 2.95 10.29
N ALA A 154 8.73 3.15 11.21
CA ALA A 154 9.08 4.47 11.72
C ALA A 154 9.59 5.42 10.61
N THR A 155 10.21 4.89 9.56
CA THR A 155 10.67 5.69 8.41
C THR A 155 9.53 6.29 7.59
N ALA A 156 8.34 5.73 7.68
CA ALA A 156 7.18 6.10 6.89
C ALA A 156 6.11 6.90 7.68
N VAL A 157 6.40 7.26 8.93
CA VAL A 157 5.48 8.06 9.75
C VAL A 157 5.29 9.45 9.14
N ARG A 158 4.03 9.89 8.97
CA ARG A 158 3.62 11.19 8.41
C ARG A 158 2.43 11.76 9.19
#